data_3f4f4d5c83a55c576029503ec4d240c6
#
_entry.id   3f4f4d5c83a55c576029503ec4d240c6
#
_cell.length_a   1.000
_cell.length_b   1.000
_cell.length_c   1.000
_cell.angle_alpha   90.00
_cell.angle_beta   90.00
_cell.angle_gamma   90.00
#
_symmetry.space_group_name_H-M   'P 1'
#
loop_
_entity.id
_entity.type
_entity.pdbx_description
1 polymer ?
#
loop_
_entity_poly.entity_id
_entity_poly.type
_entity_poly.pdbx_seq_one_letter_code
_entity_poly.pdbx_strand_id
1 'polypeptide(L)'
;MDGLLKRVEKRSLLKCYKNSYLSYFLMYNFYYLSWALFSALISVYLMDRGFKASDVSLVVSASFLTSMITQPIIGKWNDEFDIKKVNAILFVIVAIGGIVFMVSNSLFMIAVSYSVVLMMINGVNPVMEKIATASPYQYGKIRIWGTIGYALGSQFAGILYDLVAPQAIFIVFVLTMILCIIGLVGTEPDIKKEAANENEKVKILTLFKNKKFVYYLAICAIFYGITNMSNTFVPSMLTDKGLDVDVTSTILSIAVFCEAPLVLFSNRFMDKIANKTLLIISISMVCLQCAVYGFNLPLIFIVLITFLAKHPSGMLYIMINLKVINTLIGENQQITALALVATLKNLVVIIFQNVAGNMLDVTTYSNLYLICFGW
;
A
#
# COMPACT_ATOMS: atom_id res chain seq x y z
N MET A 1 -39.67 32.03 -1.32
CA MET A 1 -38.36 32.73 -1.26
C MET A 1 -37.27 31.87 -0.64
N ASP A 2 -37.55 31.16 0.46
CA ASP A 2 -36.55 30.25 1.10
C ASP A 2 -36.02 29.10 0.24
N GLY A 3 -36.81 28.52 -0.64
CA GLY A 3 -36.36 27.45 -1.51
C GLY A 3 -35.40 27.89 -2.63
N LEU A 4 -35.50 29.12 -3.07
CA LEU A 4 -34.61 29.73 -4.05
C LEU A 4 -33.26 30.14 -3.42
N LEU A 5 -33.31 30.73 -2.22
CA LEU A 5 -32.10 31.09 -1.46
C LEU A 5 -31.30 29.83 -1.10
N LYS A 6 -31.92 28.76 -0.62
CA LYS A 6 -31.24 27.45 -0.39
C LYS A 6 -30.67 26.84 -1.65
N ARG A 7 -31.29 27.00 -2.83
CA ARG A 7 -30.73 26.54 -4.11
C ARG A 7 -29.54 27.40 -4.57
N VAL A 8 -29.59 28.71 -4.37
CA VAL A 8 -28.48 29.60 -4.73
C VAL A 8 -27.28 29.39 -3.80
N GLU A 9 -27.51 29.26 -2.49
CA GLU A 9 -26.48 28.93 -1.51
C GLU A 9 -25.84 27.56 -1.79
N LYS A 10 -26.65 26.52 -2.07
CA LYS A 10 -26.16 25.20 -2.43
C LYS A 10 -25.35 25.21 -3.75
N ARG A 11 -25.72 26.05 -4.73
CA ARG A 11 -24.95 26.24 -5.96
C ARG A 11 -23.63 27.00 -5.72
N SER A 12 -23.60 27.96 -4.80
CA SER A 12 -22.40 28.70 -4.46
C SER A 12 -21.41 27.84 -3.68
N LEU A 13 -21.88 27.05 -2.71
CA LEU A 13 -21.07 26.10 -1.94
C LEU A 13 -20.50 24.99 -2.83
N LEU A 14 -21.28 24.45 -3.77
CA LEU A 14 -20.81 23.46 -4.73
C LEU A 14 -19.73 24.04 -5.69
N LYS A 15 -19.86 25.30 -6.11
CA LYS A 15 -18.83 25.96 -6.90
C LYS A 15 -17.55 26.21 -6.12
N CYS A 16 -17.65 26.52 -4.83
CA CYS A 16 -16.51 26.72 -3.95
C CYS A 16 -15.80 25.41 -3.60
N TYR A 17 -16.53 24.28 -3.58
CA TYR A 17 -15.99 22.95 -3.29
C TYR A 17 -15.26 22.31 -4.48
N LYS A 18 -15.79 22.51 -5.71
CA LYS A 18 -15.19 21.96 -6.92
C LYS A 18 -13.78 22.49 -7.14
N ASN A 19 -12.86 21.59 -7.45
CA ASN A 19 -11.44 21.86 -7.66
C ASN A 19 -10.73 22.56 -6.50
N SER A 20 -11.31 22.48 -5.27
CA SER A 20 -10.73 23.07 -4.06
C SER A 20 -9.67 22.13 -3.47
N TYR A 21 -8.76 22.71 -2.68
CA TYR A 21 -7.78 21.92 -1.93
C TYR A 21 -8.46 20.86 -1.05
N LEU A 22 -9.63 21.19 -0.47
CA LEU A 22 -10.40 20.26 0.36
C LEU A 22 -10.83 19.01 -0.42
N SER A 23 -11.22 19.13 -1.70
CA SER A 23 -11.60 17.97 -2.50
C SER A 23 -10.42 17.02 -2.74
N TYR A 24 -9.24 17.54 -3.04
CA TYR A 24 -8.03 16.73 -3.18
C TYR A 24 -7.55 16.14 -1.85
N PHE A 25 -7.66 16.89 -0.77
CA PHE A 25 -7.39 16.40 0.58
C PHE A 25 -8.30 15.23 0.94
N LEU A 26 -9.62 15.39 0.78
CA LEU A 26 -10.59 14.33 1.09
C LEU A 26 -10.32 13.08 0.25
N MET A 27 -10.13 13.23 -1.05
CA MET A 27 -9.82 12.12 -1.94
C MET A 27 -8.57 11.37 -1.49
N TYR A 28 -7.46 12.07 -1.36
CA TYR A 28 -6.14 11.45 -1.18
C TYR A 28 -5.91 10.94 0.24
N ASN A 29 -6.28 11.73 1.27
CA ASN A 29 -6.14 11.33 2.66
C ASN A 29 -7.04 10.13 2.99
N PHE A 30 -8.33 10.19 2.63
CA PHE A 30 -9.26 9.13 2.96
C PHE A 30 -9.06 7.86 2.12
N TYR A 31 -8.48 7.96 0.94
CA TYR A 31 -8.03 6.79 0.18
C TYR A 31 -6.99 5.98 0.95
N TYR A 32 -5.92 6.62 1.40
CA TYR A 32 -4.84 5.94 2.14
C TYR A 32 -5.27 5.54 3.56
N LEU A 33 -6.10 6.36 4.21
CA LEU A 33 -6.67 6.05 5.52
C LEU A 33 -7.55 4.78 5.45
N SER A 34 -8.42 4.69 4.45
CA SER A 34 -9.25 3.50 4.23
C SER A 34 -8.39 2.27 3.91
N TRP A 35 -7.34 2.43 3.11
CA TRP A 35 -6.42 1.34 2.82
C TRP A 35 -5.80 0.78 4.10
N ALA A 36 -5.29 1.63 4.97
CA ALA A 36 -4.70 1.21 6.24
C ALA A 36 -5.73 0.59 7.19
N LEU A 37 -6.92 1.20 7.35
CA LEU A 37 -8.01 0.61 8.15
C LEU A 37 -8.33 -0.82 7.74
N PHE A 38 -8.38 -1.09 6.44
CA PHE A 38 -8.76 -2.41 5.93
C PHE A 38 -7.65 -3.46 6.03
N SER A 39 -6.39 -3.05 5.87
CA SER A 39 -5.30 -4.01 5.68
C SER A 39 -4.26 -4.07 6.81
N ALA A 40 -4.14 -3.03 7.65
CA ALA A 40 -3.02 -2.94 8.59
C ALA A 40 -3.04 -4.03 9.68
N LEU A 41 -4.21 -4.48 10.12
CA LEU A 41 -4.39 -5.46 11.17
C LEU A 41 -4.98 -6.80 10.69
N ILE A 42 -4.87 -7.10 9.39
CA ILE A 42 -5.50 -8.31 8.82
C ILE A 42 -5.07 -9.60 9.50
N SER A 43 -3.79 -9.74 9.86
CA SER A 43 -3.28 -10.93 10.53
C SER A 43 -3.86 -11.05 11.95
N VAL A 44 -3.87 -9.97 12.71
CA VAL A 44 -4.47 -9.93 14.06
C VAL A 44 -5.96 -10.28 13.97
N TYR A 45 -6.70 -9.60 13.09
CA TYR A 45 -8.15 -9.79 12.95
C TYR A 45 -8.55 -11.23 12.58
N LEU A 46 -7.83 -11.89 11.68
CA LEU A 46 -8.13 -13.25 11.29
C LEU A 46 -7.66 -14.28 12.32
N MET A 47 -6.47 -14.08 12.90
CA MET A 47 -5.93 -15.01 13.89
C MET A 47 -6.76 -14.98 15.19
N ASP A 48 -7.25 -13.84 15.64
CA ASP A 48 -8.16 -13.72 16.80
C ASP A 48 -9.50 -14.41 16.55
N ARG A 49 -9.90 -14.56 15.28
CA ARG A 49 -11.09 -15.34 14.89
C ARG A 49 -10.82 -16.85 14.76
N GLY A 50 -9.61 -17.29 15.11
CA GLY A 50 -9.21 -18.71 15.11
C GLY A 50 -8.70 -19.23 13.76
N PHE A 51 -8.48 -18.37 12.76
CA PHE A 51 -7.82 -18.75 11.51
C PHE A 51 -6.32 -18.91 11.73
N LYS A 52 -5.71 -19.85 11.00
CA LYS A 52 -4.26 -20.08 11.05
C LYS A 52 -3.49 -19.03 10.26
N ALA A 53 -2.19 -18.92 10.51
CA ALA A 53 -1.32 -18.04 9.74
C ALA A 53 -1.29 -18.42 8.25
N SER A 54 -1.41 -19.69 7.90
CA SER A 54 -1.57 -20.15 6.51
C SER A 54 -2.86 -19.65 5.86
N ASP A 55 -3.98 -19.55 6.61
CA ASP A 55 -5.23 -19.01 6.11
C ASP A 55 -5.10 -17.49 5.83
N VAL A 56 -4.45 -16.76 6.74
CA VAL A 56 -4.13 -15.34 6.53
C VAL A 56 -3.28 -15.16 5.26
N SER A 57 -2.26 -15.99 5.11
CA SER A 57 -1.40 -15.97 3.92
C SER A 57 -2.15 -16.21 2.63
N LEU A 58 -3.07 -17.16 2.63
CA LEU A 58 -3.91 -17.47 1.47
C LEU A 58 -4.78 -16.26 1.10
N VAL A 59 -5.44 -15.64 2.09
CA VAL A 59 -6.29 -14.44 1.89
C VAL A 59 -5.48 -13.31 1.29
N VAL A 60 -4.30 -13.02 1.86
CA VAL A 60 -3.42 -11.94 1.37
C VAL A 60 -2.86 -12.27 -0.01
N SER A 61 -2.39 -13.50 -0.24
CA SER A 61 -1.86 -13.95 -1.54
C SER A 61 -2.91 -13.87 -2.65
N ALA A 62 -4.16 -14.24 -2.37
CA ALA A 62 -5.26 -14.13 -3.31
C ALA A 62 -5.49 -12.67 -3.74
N SER A 63 -5.35 -11.71 -2.80
CA SER A 63 -5.48 -10.29 -3.13
C SER A 63 -4.35 -9.76 -4.02
N PHE A 64 -3.12 -10.24 -3.87
CA PHE A 64 -2.00 -9.90 -4.77
C PHE A 64 -2.19 -10.51 -6.16
N LEU A 65 -2.65 -11.76 -6.24
CA LEU A 65 -2.93 -12.42 -7.52
C LEU A 65 -4.02 -11.68 -8.30
N THR A 66 -5.14 -11.38 -7.65
CA THR A 66 -6.25 -10.65 -8.28
C THR A 66 -5.85 -9.22 -8.64
N SER A 67 -5.07 -8.53 -7.81
CA SER A 67 -4.53 -7.19 -8.11
C SER A 67 -3.65 -7.22 -9.36
N MET A 68 -2.78 -8.20 -9.51
CA MET A 68 -1.90 -8.35 -10.68
C MET A 68 -2.70 -8.48 -11.98
N ILE A 69 -3.81 -9.21 -11.96
CA ILE A 69 -4.67 -9.43 -13.14
C ILE A 69 -5.52 -8.18 -13.44
N THR A 70 -6.03 -7.51 -12.40
CA THR A 70 -7.02 -6.43 -12.57
C THR A 70 -6.38 -5.05 -12.79
N GLN A 71 -5.15 -4.81 -12.33
CA GLN A 71 -4.47 -3.52 -12.52
C GLN A 71 -4.44 -3.04 -13.99
N PRO A 72 -4.06 -3.86 -14.99
CA PRO A 72 -4.09 -3.45 -16.39
C PRO A 72 -5.50 -3.13 -16.90
N ILE A 73 -6.51 -3.86 -16.41
CA ILE A 73 -7.92 -3.67 -16.78
C ILE A 73 -8.43 -2.34 -16.26
N ILE A 74 -8.14 -2.04 -14.97
CA ILE A 74 -8.51 -0.77 -14.34
C ILE A 74 -7.80 0.40 -15.03
N GLY A 75 -6.51 0.23 -15.39
CA GLY A 75 -5.77 1.21 -16.17
C GLY A 75 -6.46 1.52 -17.49
N LYS A 76 -6.79 0.50 -18.27
CA LYS A 76 -7.51 0.63 -19.54
C LYS A 76 -8.85 1.35 -19.38
N TRP A 77 -9.65 1.00 -18.38
CA TRP A 77 -10.93 1.67 -18.12
C TRP A 77 -10.75 3.17 -17.80
N ASN A 78 -9.69 3.54 -17.10
CA ASN A 78 -9.39 4.94 -16.79
C ASN A 78 -8.88 5.73 -18.01
N ASP A 79 -8.31 5.06 -19.00
CA ASP A 79 -7.88 5.70 -20.25
C ASP A 79 -9.05 5.87 -21.23
N GLU A 80 -10.00 4.93 -21.24
CA GLU A 80 -11.14 4.94 -22.17
C GLU A 80 -12.33 5.77 -21.65
N PHE A 81 -12.63 5.70 -20.36
CA PHE A 81 -13.81 6.30 -19.75
C PHE A 81 -13.48 7.51 -18.86
N ASP A 82 -14.52 8.13 -18.30
CA ASP A 82 -14.39 9.24 -17.36
C ASP A 82 -13.75 8.76 -16.05
N ILE A 83 -12.56 9.29 -15.75
CA ILE A 83 -11.72 8.87 -14.63
C ILE A 83 -12.45 8.97 -13.28
N LYS A 84 -13.29 9.99 -13.08
CA LYS A 84 -14.03 10.18 -11.82
C LYS A 84 -15.16 9.17 -11.69
N LYS A 85 -15.90 8.92 -12.77
CA LYS A 85 -17.01 7.95 -12.77
C LYS A 85 -16.51 6.53 -12.54
N VAL A 86 -15.47 6.12 -13.28
CA VAL A 86 -14.86 4.80 -13.12
C VAL A 86 -14.44 4.59 -11.68
N ASN A 87 -13.63 5.49 -11.11
CA ASN A 87 -13.10 5.28 -9.77
C ASN A 87 -14.16 5.44 -8.67
N ALA A 88 -15.18 6.29 -8.86
CA ALA A 88 -16.31 6.34 -7.94
C ALA A 88 -17.08 5.01 -7.87
N ILE A 89 -17.31 4.37 -9.03
CA ILE A 89 -17.94 3.03 -9.09
C ILE A 89 -17.05 1.99 -8.41
N LEU A 90 -15.74 2.00 -8.68
CA LEU A 90 -14.81 1.08 -8.04
C LEU A 90 -14.80 1.25 -6.52
N PHE A 91 -14.82 2.48 -6.00
CA PHE A 91 -14.88 2.75 -4.55
C PHE A 91 -16.21 2.34 -3.93
N VAL A 92 -17.33 2.40 -4.66
CA VAL A 92 -18.61 1.83 -4.18
C VAL A 92 -18.48 0.31 -4.05
N ILE A 93 -17.87 -0.37 -5.03
CA ILE A 93 -17.62 -1.81 -4.97
C ILE A 93 -16.70 -2.14 -3.78
N VAL A 94 -15.67 -1.32 -3.53
CA VAL A 94 -14.78 -1.44 -2.37
C VAL A 94 -15.55 -1.33 -1.06
N ALA A 95 -16.44 -0.36 -0.93
CA ALA A 95 -17.26 -0.17 0.27
C ALA A 95 -18.20 -1.38 0.51
N ILE A 96 -18.85 -1.88 -0.54
CA ILE A 96 -19.68 -3.09 -0.48
C ILE A 96 -18.83 -4.30 -0.10
N GLY A 97 -17.66 -4.47 -0.72
CA GLY A 97 -16.72 -5.54 -0.42
C GLY A 97 -16.28 -5.52 1.05
N GLY A 98 -16.06 -4.34 1.64
CA GLY A 98 -15.76 -4.19 3.06
C GLY A 98 -16.90 -4.64 3.98
N ILE A 99 -18.15 -4.35 3.61
CA ILE A 99 -19.34 -4.86 4.34
C ILE A 99 -19.42 -6.38 4.25
N VAL A 100 -19.24 -6.93 3.04
CA VAL A 100 -19.25 -8.39 2.84
C VAL A 100 -18.14 -9.06 3.64
N PHE A 101 -16.93 -8.47 3.66
CA PHE A 101 -15.82 -8.96 4.47
C PHE A 101 -16.17 -9.00 5.97
N MET A 102 -16.74 -7.92 6.48
CA MET A 102 -17.12 -7.78 7.89
C MET A 102 -18.09 -8.88 8.36
N VAL A 103 -19.07 -9.26 7.53
CA VAL A 103 -20.09 -10.28 7.89
C VAL A 103 -19.68 -11.70 7.50
N SER A 104 -18.57 -11.87 6.78
CA SER A 104 -18.09 -13.17 6.30
C SER A 104 -17.49 -13.98 7.43
N ASN A 105 -17.88 -15.27 7.52
CA ASN A 105 -17.35 -16.24 8.48
C ASN A 105 -16.56 -17.39 7.83
N SER A 106 -16.79 -17.68 6.56
CA SER A 106 -16.04 -18.73 5.85
C SER A 106 -14.76 -18.16 5.24
N LEU A 107 -13.67 -18.94 5.28
CA LEU A 107 -12.39 -18.57 4.69
C LEU A 107 -12.52 -18.18 3.22
N PHE A 108 -13.34 -18.90 2.46
CA PHE A 108 -13.57 -18.60 1.04
C PHE A 108 -14.18 -17.20 0.84
N MET A 109 -15.25 -16.87 1.56
CA MET A 109 -15.90 -15.55 1.44
C MET A 109 -15.00 -14.42 1.95
N ILE A 110 -14.21 -14.67 2.98
CA ILE A 110 -13.19 -13.74 3.48
C ILE A 110 -12.14 -13.50 2.39
N ALA A 111 -11.60 -14.56 1.78
CA ALA A 111 -10.60 -14.43 0.72
C ALA A 111 -11.15 -13.70 -0.51
N VAL A 112 -12.36 -13.99 -0.94
CA VAL A 112 -13.00 -13.33 -2.09
C VAL A 112 -13.25 -11.85 -1.79
N SER A 113 -13.88 -11.52 -0.67
CA SER A 113 -14.21 -10.12 -0.33
C SER A 113 -12.95 -9.29 -0.09
N TYR A 114 -11.94 -9.83 0.62
CA TYR A 114 -10.64 -9.19 0.81
C TYR A 114 -9.93 -8.93 -0.52
N SER A 115 -9.95 -9.93 -1.41
CA SER A 115 -9.36 -9.80 -2.74
C SER A 115 -10.08 -8.74 -3.58
N VAL A 116 -11.41 -8.70 -3.57
CA VAL A 116 -12.20 -7.68 -4.29
C VAL A 116 -11.84 -6.27 -3.80
N VAL A 117 -11.76 -6.06 -2.49
CA VAL A 117 -11.40 -4.76 -1.91
C VAL A 117 -9.97 -4.37 -2.32
N LEU A 118 -8.98 -5.23 -2.09
CA LEU A 118 -7.58 -4.86 -2.34
C LEU A 118 -7.21 -4.80 -3.82
N MET A 119 -7.81 -5.63 -4.70
CA MET A 119 -7.53 -5.50 -6.13
C MET A 119 -8.02 -4.16 -6.69
N MET A 120 -9.13 -3.62 -6.19
CA MET A 120 -9.63 -2.31 -6.61
C MET A 120 -8.77 -1.19 -6.02
N ILE A 121 -8.45 -1.23 -4.72
CA ILE A 121 -7.57 -0.25 -4.07
C ILE A 121 -6.22 -0.22 -4.79
N ASN A 122 -5.54 -1.35 -4.94
CA ASN A 122 -4.24 -1.41 -5.61
C ASN A 122 -4.31 -0.97 -7.08
N GLY A 123 -5.39 -1.30 -7.78
CA GLY A 123 -5.59 -0.93 -9.19
C GLY A 123 -5.82 0.56 -9.39
N VAL A 124 -6.48 1.21 -8.44
CA VAL A 124 -6.77 2.65 -8.46
C VAL A 124 -5.58 3.50 -7.97
N ASN A 125 -4.61 2.92 -7.27
CA ASN A 125 -3.49 3.67 -6.70
C ASN A 125 -2.74 4.56 -7.72
N PRO A 126 -2.33 4.09 -8.91
CA PRO A 126 -1.69 4.94 -9.92
C PRO A 126 -2.60 6.07 -10.40
N VAL A 127 -3.92 5.86 -10.39
CA VAL A 127 -4.90 6.86 -10.80
C VAL A 127 -5.00 7.97 -9.76
N MET A 128 -4.98 7.64 -8.46
CA MET A 128 -4.96 8.64 -7.38
C MET A 128 -3.71 9.51 -7.46
N GLU A 129 -2.56 8.90 -7.76
CA GLU A 129 -1.31 9.64 -7.99
C GLU A 129 -1.41 10.55 -9.21
N LYS A 130 -2.00 10.08 -10.32
CA LYS A 130 -2.21 10.88 -11.53
C LYS A 130 -3.12 12.08 -11.27
N ILE A 131 -4.22 11.90 -10.54
CA ILE A 131 -5.13 12.99 -10.16
C ILE A 131 -4.43 13.99 -9.23
N ALA A 132 -3.65 13.53 -8.26
CA ALA A 132 -2.90 14.39 -7.35
C ALA A 132 -1.84 15.22 -8.08
N THR A 133 -1.13 14.61 -9.03
CA THR A 133 -0.10 15.29 -9.84
C THR A 133 -0.70 16.31 -10.82
N ALA A 134 -1.87 16.01 -11.39
CA ALA A 134 -2.59 16.89 -12.31
C ALA A 134 -3.44 17.97 -11.59
N SER A 135 -3.34 18.08 -10.27
CA SER A 135 -4.06 19.07 -9.49
C SER A 135 -3.47 20.48 -9.67
N PRO A 136 -4.25 21.55 -9.42
CA PRO A 136 -3.74 22.91 -9.42
C PRO A 136 -2.80 23.22 -8.23
N TYR A 137 -2.62 22.27 -7.33
CA TYR A 137 -1.81 22.40 -6.11
C TYR A 137 -0.47 21.70 -6.26
N GLN A 138 0.53 22.12 -5.47
CA GLN A 138 1.82 21.43 -5.44
C GLN A 138 1.63 19.98 -5.01
N TYR A 139 2.10 19.04 -5.80
CA TYR A 139 1.97 17.60 -5.55
C TYR A 139 2.39 17.20 -4.13
N GLY A 140 3.52 17.71 -3.61
CA GLY A 140 3.99 17.42 -2.27
C GLY A 140 3.01 17.80 -1.15
N LYS A 141 2.23 18.88 -1.34
CA LYS A 141 1.19 19.29 -0.38
C LYS A 141 0.00 18.36 -0.35
N ILE A 142 -0.26 17.63 -1.44
CA ILE A 142 -1.31 16.61 -1.49
C ILE A 142 -0.74 15.28 -1.05
N ARG A 143 0.45 14.92 -1.53
CA ARG A 143 1.11 13.64 -1.26
C ARG A 143 1.31 13.37 0.23
N ILE A 144 1.61 14.38 1.03
CA ILE A 144 1.81 14.23 2.48
C ILE A 144 0.55 13.68 3.18
N TRP A 145 -0.64 14.01 2.69
CA TRP A 145 -1.89 13.50 3.24
C TRP A 145 -2.06 12.00 3.04
N GLY A 146 -1.37 11.40 2.07
CA GLY A 146 -1.33 9.95 1.94
C GLY A 146 -0.59 9.28 3.09
N THR A 147 0.57 9.77 3.47
CA THR A 147 1.33 9.27 4.62
C THR A 147 0.57 9.51 5.93
N ILE A 148 0.01 10.72 6.12
CA ILE A 148 -0.81 11.05 7.30
C ILE A 148 -2.06 10.16 7.34
N GLY A 149 -2.77 10.01 6.23
CA GLY A 149 -3.97 9.18 6.15
C GLY A 149 -3.67 7.72 6.47
N TYR A 150 -2.61 7.14 5.90
CA TYR A 150 -2.22 5.77 6.19
C TYR A 150 -1.84 5.57 7.66
N ALA A 151 -1.07 6.49 8.24
CA ALA A 151 -0.69 6.43 9.65
C ALA A 151 -1.92 6.55 10.57
N LEU A 152 -2.80 7.51 10.31
CA LEU A 152 -4.05 7.66 11.07
C LEU A 152 -4.97 6.45 10.91
N GLY A 153 -5.07 5.89 9.70
CA GLY A 153 -5.86 4.68 9.44
C GLY A 153 -5.34 3.48 10.24
N SER A 154 -4.02 3.28 10.29
CA SER A 154 -3.39 2.25 11.12
C SER A 154 -3.68 2.48 12.61
N GLN A 155 -3.59 3.73 13.10
CA GLN A 155 -3.89 4.09 14.50
C GLN A 155 -5.35 3.83 14.84
N PHE A 156 -6.27 4.31 14.01
CA PHE A 156 -7.71 4.13 14.24
C PHE A 156 -8.12 2.66 14.19
N ALA A 157 -7.46 1.84 13.37
CA ALA A 157 -7.73 0.41 13.33
C ALA A 157 -7.54 -0.24 14.71
N GLY A 158 -6.44 0.05 15.43
CA GLY A 158 -6.22 -0.49 16.77
C GLY A 158 -7.14 0.08 17.82
N ILE A 159 -7.34 1.40 17.83
CA ILE A 159 -8.26 2.06 18.77
C ILE A 159 -9.68 1.48 18.64
N LEU A 160 -10.17 1.32 17.41
CA LEU A 160 -11.50 0.75 17.17
C LEU A 160 -11.55 -0.73 17.56
N TYR A 161 -10.46 -1.46 17.32
CA TYR A 161 -10.35 -2.87 17.65
C TYR A 161 -10.53 -3.11 19.15
N ASP A 162 -9.76 -2.41 19.98
CA ASP A 162 -9.70 -2.63 21.44
C ASP A 162 -10.83 -1.91 22.20
N LEU A 163 -11.15 -0.65 21.82
CA LEU A 163 -12.09 0.16 22.58
C LEU A 163 -13.55 0.02 22.15
N VAL A 164 -13.82 -0.51 20.95
CA VAL A 164 -15.18 -0.64 20.44
C VAL A 164 -15.50 -2.10 20.09
N ALA A 165 -15.00 -2.57 18.98
CA ALA A 165 -15.08 -3.96 18.53
C ALA A 165 -14.24 -4.14 17.26
N PRO A 166 -13.70 -5.35 16.98
CA PRO A 166 -12.95 -5.62 15.76
C PRO A 166 -13.70 -5.27 14.46
N GLN A 167 -15.04 -5.44 14.45
CA GLN A 167 -15.89 -5.14 13.30
C GLN A 167 -16.08 -3.64 13.06
N ALA A 168 -15.88 -2.79 14.08
CA ALA A 168 -16.03 -1.34 13.97
C ALA A 168 -15.04 -0.74 12.95
N ILE A 169 -13.87 -1.37 12.75
CA ILE A 169 -12.89 -0.97 11.74
C ILE A 169 -13.55 -0.90 10.35
N PHE A 170 -14.32 -1.91 9.99
CA PHE A 170 -14.93 -2.01 8.65
C PHE A 170 -16.11 -1.05 8.46
N ILE A 171 -16.82 -0.70 9.54
CA ILE A 171 -17.84 0.36 9.49
C ILE A 171 -17.18 1.71 9.20
N VAL A 172 -16.11 2.04 9.94
CA VAL A 172 -15.37 3.29 9.73
C VAL A 172 -14.68 3.28 8.35
N PHE A 173 -14.18 2.13 7.88
CA PHE A 173 -13.66 1.97 6.53
C PHE A 173 -14.70 2.37 5.46
N VAL A 174 -15.94 1.93 5.57
CA VAL A 174 -17.01 2.31 4.64
C VAL A 174 -17.29 3.81 4.70
N LEU A 175 -17.36 4.40 5.89
CA LEU A 175 -17.58 5.84 6.05
C LEU A 175 -16.42 6.65 5.42
N THR A 176 -15.18 6.22 5.61
CA THR A 176 -14.00 6.88 5.02
C THR A 176 -13.94 6.71 3.51
N MET A 177 -14.41 5.58 2.96
CA MET A 177 -14.58 5.40 1.51
C MET A 177 -15.60 6.38 0.93
N ILE A 178 -16.71 6.62 1.63
CA ILE A 178 -17.70 7.64 1.21
C ILE A 178 -17.05 9.03 1.17
N LEU A 179 -16.24 9.39 2.16
CA LEU A 179 -15.51 10.67 2.16
C LEU A 179 -14.50 10.75 1.02
N CYS A 180 -13.83 9.65 0.69
CA CYS A 180 -12.95 9.55 -0.47
C CYS A 180 -13.72 9.80 -1.78
N ILE A 181 -14.89 9.18 -1.96
CA ILE A 181 -15.75 9.38 -3.13
C ILE A 181 -16.20 10.84 -3.24
N ILE A 182 -16.61 11.44 -2.12
CA ILE A 182 -16.99 12.86 -2.08
C ILE A 182 -15.82 13.73 -2.54
N GLY A 183 -14.60 13.46 -2.03
CA GLY A 183 -13.38 14.13 -2.46
C GLY A 183 -13.14 13.97 -3.96
N LEU A 184 -13.15 12.73 -4.46
CA LEU A 184 -12.91 12.40 -5.86
C LEU A 184 -13.87 13.14 -6.82
N VAL A 185 -15.15 13.15 -6.52
CA VAL A 185 -16.17 13.84 -7.34
C VAL A 185 -15.92 15.35 -7.38
N GLY A 186 -15.36 15.91 -6.30
CA GLY A 186 -15.02 17.32 -6.21
C GLY A 186 -13.75 17.72 -6.97
N THR A 187 -12.87 16.80 -7.34
CA THR A 187 -11.64 17.11 -8.09
C THR A 187 -11.94 17.45 -9.56
N GLU A 188 -11.13 18.32 -10.15
CA GLU A 188 -11.12 18.62 -11.60
C GLU A 188 -9.67 18.67 -12.10
N PRO A 189 -9.00 17.51 -12.20
CA PRO A 189 -7.60 17.46 -12.62
C PRO A 189 -7.47 17.79 -14.11
N ASP A 190 -6.45 18.56 -14.47
CA ASP A 190 -6.09 18.83 -15.86
C ASP A 190 -5.31 17.63 -16.45
N ILE A 191 -6.03 16.56 -16.70
CA ILE A 191 -5.45 15.35 -17.30
C ILE A 191 -5.56 15.46 -18.81
N LYS A 192 -4.47 15.80 -19.48
CA LYS A 192 -4.36 15.67 -20.93
C LYS A 192 -4.37 14.18 -21.27
N LYS A 193 -5.26 13.78 -22.19
CA LYS A 193 -5.19 12.45 -22.80
C LYS A 193 -3.90 12.41 -23.62
N GLU A 194 -2.86 11.82 -23.10
CA GLU A 194 -1.70 11.47 -23.91
C GLU A 194 -2.17 10.44 -24.95
N ALA A 195 -1.94 10.76 -26.22
CA ALA A 195 -2.12 9.78 -27.27
C ALA A 195 -1.24 8.57 -26.91
N ALA A 196 -1.86 7.40 -26.85
CA ALA A 196 -1.11 6.17 -26.63
C ALA A 196 -0.05 6.09 -27.73
N ASN A 197 1.20 6.38 -27.36
CA ASN A 197 2.31 6.08 -28.25
C ASN A 197 2.28 4.56 -28.41
N GLU A 198 1.94 4.09 -29.59
CA GLU A 198 2.20 2.71 -30.03
C GLU A 198 3.72 2.50 -30.09
N ASN A 199 4.36 2.54 -28.91
CA ASN A 199 5.75 2.24 -28.80
C ASN A 199 5.95 0.77 -29.16
N GLU A 200 6.87 0.54 -30.08
CA GLU A 200 7.38 -0.76 -30.53
C GLU A 200 7.28 -1.79 -29.40
N LYS A 201 6.64 -2.93 -29.70
CA LYS A 201 6.54 -4.08 -28.78
C LYS A 201 7.93 -4.50 -28.35
N VAL A 202 8.45 -3.91 -27.30
CA VAL A 202 9.73 -4.27 -26.71
C VAL A 202 9.66 -5.74 -26.33
N LYS A 203 10.52 -6.55 -26.94
CA LYS A 203 10.56 -7.98 -26.61
C LYS A 203 11.08 -8.12 -25.19
N ILE A 204 10.21 -8.47 -24.23
CA ILE A 204 10.54 -8.69 -22.80
C ILE A 204 11.80 -9.57 -22.67
N LEU A 205 11.99 -10.56 -23.55
CA LEU A 205 13.16 -11.41 -23.60
C LEU A 205 14.49 -10.65 -23.76
N THR A 206 14.49 -9.45 -24.35
CA THR A 206 15.73 -8.66 -24.47
C THR A 206 16.22 -8.12 -23.13
N LEU A 207 15.31 -7.84 -22.18
CA LEU A 207 15.65 -7.39 -20.83
C LEU A 207 16.40 -8.47 -20.05
N PHE A 208 16.05 -9.74 -20.24
CA PHE A 208 16.73 -10.87 -19.57
C PHE A 208 18.14 -11.13 -20.07
N LYS A 209 18.55 -10.56 -21.21
CA LYS A 209 19.94 -10.59 -21.67
C LYS A 209 20.85 -9.66 -20.85
N ASN A 210 20.29 -8.64 -20.20
CA ASN A 210 21.04 -7.75 -19.33
C ASN A 210 21.25 -8.41 -17.95
N LYS A 211 22.41 -9.03 -17.73
CA LYS A 211 22.75 -9.71 -16.47
C LYS A 211 22.60 -8.81 -15.24
N LYS A 212 22.96 -7.52 -15.34
CA LYS A 212 22.82 -6.57 -14.21
C LYS A 212 21.35 -6.36 -13.85
N PHE A 213 20.48 -6.28 -14.85
CA PHE A 213 19.04 -6.16 -14.61
C PHE A 213 18.46 -7.43 -13.99
N VAL A 214 18.89 -8.62 -14.44
CA VAL A 214 18.46 -9.89 -13.83
C VAL A 214 18.88 -10.01 -12.37
N TYR A 215 20.13 -9.64 -12.03
CA TYR A 215 20.56 -9.57 -10.63
C TYR A 215 19.74 -8.57 -9.82
N TYR A 216 19.42 -7.42 -10.41
CA TYR A 216 18.55 -6.43 -9.74
C TYR A 216 17.14 -6.98 -9.53
N LEU A 217 16.58 -7.71 -10.48
CA LEU A 217 15.28 -8.39 -10.32
C LEU A 217 15.30 -9.39 -9.16
N ALA A 218 16.38 -10.16 -8.99
CA ALA A 218 16.50 -11.09 -7.87
C ALA A 218 16.53 -10.35 -6.51
N ILE A 219 17.27 -9.24 -6.43
CA ILE A 219 17.28 -8.36 -5.25
C ILE A 219 15.89 -7.80 -4.97
N CYS A 220 15.18 -7.29 -5.99
CA CYS A 220 13.80 -6.83 -5.87
C CYS A 220 12.89 -7.92 -5.32
N ALA A 221 13.03 -9.14 -5.83
CA ALA A 221 12.22 -10.28 -5.42
C ALA A 221 12.34 -10.55 -3.92
N ILE A 222 13.56 -10.73 -3.42
CA ILE A 222 13.81 -10.99 -2.00
C ILE A 222 13.34 -9.82 -1.13
N PHE A 223 13.72 -8.59 -1.50
CA PHE A 223 13.34 -7.39 -0.75
C PHE A 223 11.82 -7.23 -0.61
N TYR A 224 11.09 -7.29 -1.73
CA TYR A 224 9.62 -7.16 -1.70
C TYR A 224 8.94 -8.37 -1.06
N GLY A 225 9.48 -9.57 -1.19
CA GLY A 225 8.99 -10.76 -0.51
C GLY A 225 9.02 -10.57 1.01
N ILE A 226 10.19 -10.25 1.56
CA ILE A 226 10.39 -10.08 3.01
C ILE A 226 9.57 -8.88 3.54
N THR A 227 9.62 -7.73 2.89
CA THR A 227 8.95 -6.52 3.39
C THR A 227 7.42 -6.65 3.37
N ASN A 228 6.83 -7.25 2.32
CA ASN A 228 5.38 -7.45 2.28
C ASN A 228 4.91 -8.55 3.26
N MET A 229 5.66 -9.63 3.39
CA MET A 229 5.41 -10.64 4.42
C MET A 229 5.47 -10.01 5.83
N SER A 230 6.48 -9.17 6.11
CA SER A 230 6.60 -8.43 7.36
C SER A 230 5.43 -7.47 7.57
N ASN A 231 4.92 -6.82 6.53
CA ASN A 231 3.73 -5.97 6.64
C ASN A 231 2.50 -6.74 7.12
N THR A 232 2.35 -7.99 6.70
CA THR A 232 1.24 -8.85 7.11
C THR A 232 1.42 -9.36 8.54
N PHE A 233 2.61 -9.84 8.93
CA PHE A 233 2.80 -10.61 10.15
C PHE A 233 3.47 -9.84 11.31
N VAL A 234 4.02 -8.65 11.11
CA VAL A 234 4.54 -7.84 12.22
C VAL A 234 3.45 -7.44 13.21
N PRO A 235 2.22 -7.05 12.80
CA PRO A 235 1.15 -6.77 13.76
C PRO A 235 0.88 -7.95 14.70
N SER A 236 0.66 -9.14 14.16
CA SER A 236 0.41 -10.35 14.95
C SER A 236 1.63 -10.81 15.76
N MET A 237 2.86 -10.58 15.27
CA MET A 237 4.07 -10.82 16.06
C MET A 237 4.14 -9.91 17.29
N LEU A 238 3.76 -8.64 17.18
CA LEU A 238 3.78 -7.70 18.30
C LEU A 238 2.71 -8.06 19.33
N THR A 239 1.51 -8.46 18.91
CA THR A 239 0.46 -8.92 19.82
C THR A 239 0.82 -10.25 20.49
N ASP A 240 1.46 -11.19 19.78
CA ASP A 240 1.98 -12.44 20.34
C ASP A 240 3.05 -12.20 21.43
N LYS A 241 3.77 -11.07 21.35
CA LYS A 241 4.71 -10.62 22.40
C LYS A 241 4.04 -9.92 23.58
N GLY A 242 2.71 -9.90 23.62
CA GLY A 242 1.92 -9.36 24.74
C GLY A 242 1.58 -7.88 24.64
N LEU A 243 1.72 -7.26 23.47
CA LEU A 243 1.23 -5.91 23.26
C LEU A 243 -0.26 -5.90 22.89
N ASP A 244 -1.02 -4.97 23.45
CA ASP A 244 -2.39 -4.71 23.07
C ASP A 244 -2.46 -4.24 21.61
N VAL A 245 -3.62 -4.41 20.97
CA VAL A 245 -3.77 -4.10 19.52
C VAL A 245 -3.68 -2.59 19.27
N ASP A 246 -4.17 -1.75 20.18
CA ASP A 246 -4.05 -0.29 20.09
C ASP A 246 -2.58 0.17 20.22
N VAL A 247 -1.80 -0.42 21.14
CA VAL A 247 -0.36 -0.16 21.27
C VAL A 247 0.39 -0.63 20.01
N THR A 248 0.07 -1.81 19.51
CA THR A 248 0.61 -2.34 18.25
C THR A 248 0.34 -1.39 17.09
N SER A 249 -0.89 -0.92 16.97
CA SER A 249 -1.29 0.06 15.93
C SER A 249 -0.55 1.38 16.06
N THR A 250 -0.34 1.84 17.29
CA THR A 250 0.44 3.06 17.57
C THR A 250 1.86 2.90 17.08
N ILE A 251 2.50 1.76 17.35
CA ILE A 251 3.85 1.44 16.86
C ILE A 251 3.87 1.46 15.32
N LEU A 252 2.90 0.83 14.67
CA LEU A 252 2.80 0.81 13.21
C LEU A 252 2.56 2.20 12.62
N SER A 253 1.71 3.00 13.24
CA SER A 253 1.44 4.38 12.83
C SER A 253 2.69 5.26 12.92
N ILE A 254 3.44 5.19 14.03
CA ILE A 254 4.71 5.91 14.19
C ILE A 254 5.73 5.44 13.15
N ALA A 255 5.81 4.13 12.87
CA ALA A 255 6.72 3.60 11.85
C ALA A 255 6.43 4.19 10.46
N VAL A 256 5.15 4.41 10.12
CA VAL A 256 4.76 5.11 8.88
C VAL A 256 5.24 6.56 8.90
N PHE A 257 5.05 7.29 10.00
CA PHE A 257 5.55 8.66 10.11
C PHE A 257 7.07 8.76 9.99
N CYS A 258 7.83 7.73 10.39
CA CYS A 258 9.28 7.69 10.26
C CYS A 258 9.77 7.66 8.79
N GLU A 259 8.92 7.37 7.81
CA GLU A 259 9.28 7.52 6.39
C GLU A 259 9.23 8.98 5.91
N ALA A 260 8.42 9.84 6.55
CA ALA A 260 8.22 11.22 6.10
C ALA A 260 9.50 12.05 5.98
N PRO A 261 10.46 11.99 6.91
CA PRO A 261 11.74 12.68 6.75
C PRO A 261 12.53 12.26 5.50
N LEU A 262 12.49 10.97 5.13
CA LEU A 262 13.17 10.49 3.93
C LEU A 262 12.58 11.13 2.67
N VAL A 263 11.25 11.25 2.60
CA VAL A 263 10.57 11.89 1.47
C VAL A 263 10.86 13.39 1.44
N LEU A 264 10.72 14.07 2.58
CA LEU A 264 10.90 15.52 2.67
C LEU A 264 12.34 15.96 2.36
N PHE A 265 13.32 15.18 2.78
CA PHE A 265 14.74 15.51 2.56
C PHE A 265 15.36 14.76 1.38
N SER A 266 14.56 14.06 0.59
CA SER A 266 15.04 13.27 -0.57
C SER A 266 15.97 14.07 -1.50
N ASN A 267 15.63 15.31 -1.83
CA ASN A 267 16.43 16.18 -2.68
C ASN A 267 17.84 16.49 -2.13
N ARG A 268 18.07 16.29 -0.83
CA ARG A 268 19.38 16.55 -0.20
C ARG A 268 20.37 15.41 -0.36
N PHE A 269 19.89 14.17 -0.47
CA PHE A 269 20.77 12.99 -0.47
C PHE A 269 20.62 12.11 -1.72
N MET A 270 19.43 12.06 -2.34
CA MET A 270 19.18 11.15 -3.47
C MET A 270 20.10 11.40 -4.66
N ASP A 271 20.48 12.64 -4.93
CA ASP A 271 21.36 12.98 -6.05
C ASP A 271 22.85 13.00 -5.67
N LYS A 272 23.15 13.01 -4.36
CA LYS A 272 24.52 13.06 -3.85
C LYS A 272 25.12 11.69 -3.54
N ILE A 273 24.27 10.73 -3.19
CA ILE A 273 24.69 9.38 -2.81
C ILE A 273 24.48 8.44 -4.00
N ALA A 274 25.47 7.60 -4.27
CA ALA A 274 25.41 6.63 -5.37
C ALA A 274 24.23 5.65 -5.17
N ASN A 275 23.53 5.32 -6.25
CA ASN A 275 22.37 4.43 -6.23
C ASN A 275 22.69 3.07 -5.56
N LYS A 276 23.89 2.53 -5.78
CA LYS A 276 24.37 1.30 -5.14
C LYS A 276 24.42 1.43 -3.61
N THR A 277 24.93 2.54 -3.10
CA THR A 277 25.03 2.79 -1.64
C THR A 277 23.66 2.91 -1.01
N LEU A 278 22.75 3.66 -1.62
CA LEU A 278 21.37 3.78 -1.15
C LEU A 278 20.65 2.44 -1.14
N LEU A 279 20.86 1.61 -2.18
CA LEU A 279 20.30 0.25 -2.25
C LEU A 279 20.84 -0.63 -1.11
N ILE A 280 22.14 -0.58 -0.84
CA ILE A 280 22.77 -1.32 0.26
C ILE A 280 22.18 -0.86 1.60
N ILE A 281 22.02 0.44 1.82
CA ILE A 281 21.40 0.98 3.05
C ILE A 281 19.99 0.41 3.24
N SER A 282 19.15 0.46 2.21
CA SER A 282 17.78 -0.04 2.29
C SER A 282 17.73 -1.54 2.60
N ILE A 283 18.59 -2.35 1.95
CA ILE A 283 18.67 -3.79 2.21
C ILE A 283 19.21 -4.06 3.62
N SER A 284 20.26 -3.34 4.06
CA SER A 284 20.82 -3.48 5.41
C SER A 284 19.82 -3.18 6.51
N MET A 285 18.91 -2.21 6.28
CA MET A 285 17.82 -1.92 7.22
C MET A 285 16.87 -3.13 7.36
N VAL A 286 16.52 -3.79 6.25
CA VAL A 286 15.67 -5.00 6.28
C VAL A 286 16.41 -6.17 6.92
N CYS A 287 17.68 -6.37 6.60
CA CYS A 287 18.51 -7.41 7.24
C CYS A 287 18.59 -7.20 8.76
N LEU A 288 18.85 -5.96 9.21
CA LEU A 288 18.89 -5.62 10.63
C LEU A 288 17.54 -5.85 11.30
N GLN A 289 16.44 -5.50 10.63
CA GLN A 289 15.08 -5.78 11.11
C GLN A 289 14.86 -7.28 11.29
N CYS A 290 15.20 -8.09 10.28
CA CYS A 290 15.08 -9.55 10.36
C CYS A 290 15.95 -10.13 11.48
N ALA A 291 17.17 -9.63 11.68
CA ALA A 291 18.06 -10.04 12.77
C ALA A 291 17.45 -9.75 14.13
N VAL A 292 16.97 -8.52 14.37
CA VAL A 292 16.38 -8.12 15.66
C VAL A 292 15.13 -8.94 15.98
N TYR A 293 14.27 -9.19 15.00
CA TYR A 293 13.07 -10.02 15.18
C TYR A 293 13.43 -11.50 15.37
N GLY A 294 14.40 -11.98 14.60
CA GLY A 294 14.83 -13.39 14.61
C GLY A 294 15.54 -13.79 15.91
N PHE A 295 16.48 -12.98 16.39
CA PHE A 295 17.19 -13.26 17.64
C PHE A 295 16.35 -13.01 18.90
N ASN A 296 15.08 -12.67 18.74
CA ASN A 296 14.12 -12.47 19.83
C ASN A 296 14.64 -11.49 20.90
N LEU A 297 15.19 -10.38 20.47
CA LEU A 297 15.74 -9.36 21.37
C LEU A 297 14.64 -8.74 22.23
N PRO A 298 14.99 -8.05 23.34
CA PRO A 298 14.03 -7.36 24.19
C PRO A 298 13.09 -6.46 23.37
N LEU A 299 11.82 -6.36 23.80
CA LEU A 299 10.75 -5.67 23.10
C LEU A 299 11.11 -4.24 22.66
N ILE A 300 11.90 -3.53 23.48
CA ILE A 300 12.34 -2.16 23.17
C ILE A 300 13.15 -2.11 21.85
N PHE A 301 14.02 -3.09 21.60
CA PHE A 301 14.81 -3.14 20.35
C PHE A 301 13.92 -3.50 19.15
N ILE A 302 12.93 -4.37 19.36
CA ILE A 302 11.93 -4.73 18.34
C ILE A 302 11.13 -3.49 17.94
N VAL A 303 10.67 -2.70 18.89
CA VAL A 303 9.94 -1.45 18.62
C VAL A 303 10.81 -0.43 17.91
N LEU A 304 12.04 -0.21 18.39
CA LEU A 304 12.97 0.74 17.79
C LEU A 304 13.30 0.38 16.33
N ILE A 305 13.60 -0.89 16.05
CA ILE A 305 13.90 -1.31 14.67
C ILE A 305 12.66 -1.24 13.77
N THR A 306 11.46 -1.46 14.33
CA THR A 306 10.20 -1.28 13.58
C THR A 306 10.05 0.17 13.11
N PHE A 307 10.37 1.14 13.98
CA PHE A 307 10.35 2.56 13.58
C PHE A 307 11.40 2.90 12.52
N LEU A 308 12.62 2.38 12.70
CA LEU A 308 13.75 2.75 11.85
C LEU A 308 13.78 2.03 10.49
N ALA A 309 13.23 0.82 10.42
CA ALA A 309 13.43 -0.02 9.25
C ALA A 309 12.13 -0.38 8.50
N LYS A 310 11.01 -0.64 9.21
CA LYS A 310 9.82 -1.24 8.58
C LYS A 310 9.30 -0.43 7.37
N HIS A 311 8.97 0.82 7.55
CA HIS A 311 8.50 1.70 6.48
C HIS A 311 9.63 2.48 5.79
N PRO A 312 10.63 3.02 6.52
CA PRO A 312 11.71 3.78 5.89
C PRO A 312 12.51 2.98 4.86
N SER A 313 12.78 1.67 5.09
CA SER A 313 13.49 0.84 4.11
C SER A 313 12.72 0.69 2.81
N GLY A 314 11.42 0.43 2.90
CA GLY A 314 10.53 0.30 1.74
C GLY A 314 10.44 1.59 0.94
N MET A 315 10.26 2.73 1.63
CA MET A 315 10.20 4.03 0.99
C MET A 315 11.50 4.39 0.27
N LEU A 316 12.64 4.17 0.93
CA LEU A 316 13.95 4.38 0.31
C LEU A 316 14.11 3.49 -0.93
N TYR A 317 13.71 2.22 -0.86
CA TYR A 317 13.77 1.30 -1.98
C TYR A 317 12.92 1.73 -3.17
N ILE A 318 11.68 2.19 -2.91
CA ILE A 318 10.78 2.70 -3.96
C ILE A 318 11.42 3.88 -4.69
N MET A 319 12.01 4.83 -3.95
CA MET A 319 12.66 6.00 -4.52
C MET A 319 13.88 5.64 -5.37
N ILE A 320 14.65 4.63 -4.96
CA ILE A 320 15.85 4.18 -5.67
C ILE A 320 15.48 3.36 -6.91
N ASN A 321 14.41 2.59 -6.87
CA ASN A 321 14.01 1.66 -7.94
C ASN A 321 13.94 2.35 -9.30
N LEU A 322 13.30 3.51 -9.39
CA LEU A 322 13.22 4.29 -10.62
C LEU A 322 14.61 4.70 -11.12
N LYS A 323 15.50 5.19 -10.24
CA LYS A 323 16.84 5.62 -10.59
C LYS A 323 17.72 4.46 -11.07
N VAL A 324 17.62 3.31 -10.40
CA VAL A 324 18.38 2.11 -10.77
C VAL A 324 17.94 1.60 -12.14
N ILE A 325 16.63 1.53 -12.39
CA ILE A 325 16.12 1.10 -13.70
C ILE A 325 16.56 2.05 -14.80
N ASN A 326 16.49 3.36 -14.58
CA ASN A 326 16.97 4.37 -15.54
C ASN A 326 18.47 4.24 -15.84
N THR A 327 19.26 3.76 -14.86
CA THR A 327 20.69 3.54 -15.04
C THR A 327 21.02 2.23 -15.77
N LEU A 328 20.19 1.18 -15.58
CA LEU A 328 20.45 -0.16 -16.12
C LEU A 328 19.85 -0.39 -17.49
N ILE A 329 18.77 0.32 -17.83
CA ILE A 329 17.92 0.07 -18.99
C ILE A 329 17.81 1.35 -19.82
N GLY A 330 17.91 1.21 -21.15
CA GLY A 330 17.72 2.34 -22.08
C GLY A 330 16.30 2.91 -22.01
N GLU A 331 16.15 4.20 -22.34
CA GLU A 331 14.91 4.97 -22.21
C GLU A 331 13.67 4.27 -22.82
N ASN A 332 13.82 3.66 -23.99
CA ASN A 332 12.73 3.00 -24.71
C ASN A 332 12.20 1.73 -24.02
N GLN A 333 12.91 1.18 -23.03
CA GLN A 333 12.57 -0.08 -22.35
C GLN A 333 12.24 0.10 -20.86
N GLN A 334 12.33 1.31 -20.32
CA GLN A 334 12.14 1.59 -18.89
C GLN A 334 10.75 1.23 -18.40
N ILE A 335 9.70 1.58 -19.16
CA ILE A 335 8.31 1.28 -18.81
C ILE A 335 8.10 -0.24 -18.72
N THR A 336 8.62 -1.00 -19.68
CA THR A 336 8.56 -2.47 -19.69
C THR A 336 9.33 -3.07 -18.52
N ALA A 337 10.50 -2.51 -18.17
CA ALA A 337 11.29 -2.95 -17.04
C ALA A 337 10.57 -2.69 -15.71
N LEU A 338 9.95 -1.52 -15.53
CA LEU A 338 9.14 -1.18 -14.35
C LEU A 338 7.92 -2.09 -14.21
N ALA A 339 7.23 -2.38 -15.31
CA ALA A 339 6.10 -3.31 -15.32
C ALA A 339 6.54 -4.73 -14.94
N LEU A 340 7.72 -5.17 -15.42
CA LEU A 340 8.27 -6.48 -15.07
C LEU A 340 8.63 -6.56 -13.58
N VAL A 341 9.23 -5.50 -13.00
CA VAL A 341 9.50 -5.43 -11.56
C VAL A 341 8.21 -5.49 -10.77
N ALA A 342 7.16 -4.76 -11.17
CA ALA A 342 5.86 -4.78 -10.50
C ALA A 342 5.18 -6.16 -10.55
N THR A 343 5.24 -6.83 -11.70
CA THR A 343 4.72 -8.21 -11.85
C THR A 343 5.49 -9.18 -10.97
N LEU A 344 6.83 -9.12 -11.01
CA LEU A 344 7.68 -9.98 -10.19
C LEU A 344 7.43 -9.75 -8.70
N LYS A 345 7.30 -8.50 -8.28
CA LYS A 345 6.93 -8.15 -6.90
C LYS A 345 5.68 -8.92 -6.46
N ASN A 346 4.60 -8.85 -7.22
CA ASN A 346 3.34 -9.50 -6.85
C ASN A 346 3.49 -11.03 -6.76
N LEU A 347 4.18 -11.65 -7.74
CA LEU A 347 4.43 -13.10 -7.75
C LEU A 347 5.25 -13.55 -6.54
N VAL A 348 6.33 -12.83 -6.23
CA VAL A 348 7.21 -13.18 -5.12
C VAL A 348 6.52 -12.96 -3.77
N VAL A 349 5.71 -11.92 -3.64
CA VAL A 349 4.92 -11.69 -2.42
C VAL A 349 3.98 -12.87 -2.18
N ILE A 350 3.31 -13.42 -3.21
CA ILE A 350 2.46 -14.61 -3.09
C ILE A 350 3.27 -15.80 -2.53
N ILE A 351 4.48 -16.02 -3.05
CA ILE A 351 5.33 -17.13 -2.60
C ILE A 351 5.75 -16.93 -1.14
N PHE A 352 6.30 -15.75 -0.81
CA PHE A 352 6.77 -15.46 0.55
C PHE A 352 5.65 -15.47 1.59
N GLN A 353 4.47 -14.96 1.24
CA GLN A 353 3.29 -15.02 2.11
C GLN A 353 2.93 -16.46 2.45
N ASN A 354 2.78 -17.33 1.43
CA ASN A 354 2.40 -18.72 1.66
C ASN A 354 3.48 -19.51 2.41
N VAL A 355 4.75 -19.29 2.11
CA VAL A 355 5.87 -19.91 2.87
C VAL A 355 5.81 -19.47 4.32
N ALA A 356 5.68 -18.17 4.58
CA ALA A 356 5.64 -17.63 5.93
C ALA A 356 4.42 -18.13 6.73
N GLY A 357 3.22 -18.14 6.14
CA GLY A 357 2.03 -18.62 6.83
C GLY A 357 2.13 -20.09 7.21
N ASN A 358 2.55 -20.95 6.27
CA ASN A 358 2.73 -22.38 6.55
C ASN A 358 3.85 -22.61 7.60
N MET A 359 4.90 -21.81 7.60
CA MET A 359 5.93 -21.88 8.63
C MET A 359 5.39 -21.47 9.99
N LEU A 360 4.62 -20.39 10.09
CA LEU A 360 4.07 -19.88 11.34
C LEU A 360 3.02 -20.83 11.95
N ASP A 361 2.41 -21.71 11.17
CA ASP A 361 1.53 -22.77 11.71
C ASP A 361 2.29 -23.82 12.54
N VAL A 362 3.61 -23.96 12.33
CA VAL A 362 4.44 -25.01 12.96
C VAL A 362 5.67 -24.47 13.69
N THR A 363 5.99 -23.17 13.52
CA THR A 363 7.16 -22.56 14.12
C THR A 363 6.82 -21.17 14.70
N THR A 364 7.82 -20.48 15.27
CA THR A 364 7.67 -19.16 15.85
C THR A 364 8.03 -18.04 14.86
N TYR A 365 7.58 -16.80 15.13
CA TYR A 365 8.00 -15.61 14.40
C TYR A 365 9.52 -15.45 14.35
N SER A 366 10.22 -15.77 15.48
CA SER A 366 11.68 -15.71 15.54
C SER A 366 12.34 -16.62 14.50
N ASN A 367 11.88 -17.85 14.35
CA ASN A 367 12.42 -18.79 13.37
C ASN A 367 12.17 -18.31 11.94
N LEU A 368 10.97 -17.76 11.66
CA LEU A 368 10.66 -17.17 10.35
C LEU A 368 11.66 -16.06 10.00
N TYR A 369 11.88 -15.11 10.91
CA TYR A 369 12.78 -13.97 10.65
C TYR A 369 14.25 -14.36 10.63
N LEU A 370 14.69 -15.41 11.36
CA LEU A 370 16.06 -15.94 11.24
C LEU A 370 16.31 -16.53 9.83
N ILE A 371 15.33 -17.21 9.25
CA ILE A 371 15.45 -17.72 7.88
C ILE A 371 15.51 -16.55 6.89
N CYS A 372 14.67 -15.52 7.07
CA CYS A 372 14.74 -14.31 6.23
C CYS A 372 16.06 -13.56 6.37
N PHE A 373 16.68 -13.58 7.54
CA PHE A 373 18.00 -12.98 7.77
C PHE A 373 19.13 -13.76 7.05
N GLY A 374 18.99 -15.08 6.92
CA GLY A 374 19.95 -15.93 6.22
C GLY A 374 19.91 -15.85 4.68
N TRP A 375 18.90 -15.21 4.12
CA TRP A 375 18.73 -14.99 2.67
C TRP A 375 19.29 -13.64 2.25
#